data_6f1c2b8d6e9c0445a54dcac606fe25d5
#
_entry.id   6f1c2b8d6e9c0445a54dcac606fe25d5
#
_cell.length_a   1.000
_cell.length_b   1.000
_cell.length_c   1.000
_cell.angle_alpha   90.00
_cell.angle_beta   90.00
_cell.angle_gamma   90.00
#
_symmetry.space_group_name_H-M   'P 1'
#
loop_
_entity.id
_entity.type
_entity.pdbx_description
1 polymer ?
#
loop_
_entity_poly.entity_id
_entity_poly.type
_entity_poly.pdbx_seq_one_letter_code
_entity_poly.pdbx_strand_id
1 'polypeptide(L)'
;MKKLKKKLPDNIFNVIVGGVFAIVGLFVLLFPSRSLMTVCYVLGTACLIGGIIRTVRYVKDKKESTPNIIDIISGIVLLAVAFMLLLHPKFLMSVLPFIIGISVVIYGVSTFFSGKGGLFSKIFAGIIAIYGVSLVLNPFKGATSITSMVGFGLLVFGIVKIVSEIVFNKNKPQLPEDIDGDGYIEVDYRDV
;
A
#
# COMPACT_ATOMS: atom_id res chain seq x y z
N MET A 1 -30.53 -21.36 16.49
CA MET A 1 -29.57 -21.80 15.43
C MET A 1 -28.28 -21.03 15.53
N LYS A 2 -27.27 -21.55 16.24
CA LYS A 2 -25.91 -20.97 16.32
C LYS A 2 -25.19 -21.29 15.02
N LYS A 3 -24.98 -20.29 14.16
CA LYS A 3 -24.08 -20.41 12.99
C LYS A 3 -22.67 -20.67 13.52
N LEU A 4 -22.20 -21.90 13.45
CA LEU A 4 -20.80 -22.26 13.61
C LEU A 4 -20.01 -21.54 12.50
N LYS A 5 -19.43 -20.38 12.81
CA LYS A 5 -18.34 -19.82 12.00
C LYS A 5 -17.16 -20.77 12.16
N LYS A 6 -16.97 -21.65 11.17
CA LYS A 6 -15.77 -22.47 11.05
C LYS A 6 -14.59 -21.51 10.88
N LYS A 7 -13.93 -21.19 11.97
CA LYS A 7 -12.72 -20.36 11.98
C LYS A 7 -11.65 -21.20 11.28
N LEU A 8 -11.25 -20.79 10.09
CA LEU A 8 -10.10 -21.40 9.43
C LEU A 8 -8.91 -21.33 10.39
N PRO A 9 -8.14 -22.40 10.56
CA PRO A 9 -6.97 -22.35 11.44
C PRO A 9 -6.06 -21.20 10.97
N ASP A 10 -5.64 -20.37 11.92
CA ASP A 10 -4.91 -19.12 11.66
C ASP A 10 -3.67 -19.33 10.76
N ASN A 11 -3.12 -20.53 10.75
CA ASN A 11 -2.01 -20.96 9.91
C ASN A 11 -2.37 -20.99 8.41
N ILE A 12 -3.52 -21.54 8.04
CA ILE A 12 -3.97 -21.60 6.62
C ILE A 12 -4.28 -20.21 6.13
N PHE A 13 -4.87 -19.36 6.95
CA PHE A 13 -5.17 -17.98 6.60
C PHE A 13 -3.89 -17.19 6.28
N ASN A 14 -2.85 -17.33 7.10
CA ASN A 14 -1.56 -16.66 6.89
C ASN A 14 -0.85 -17.12 5.61
N VAL A 15 -0.90 -18.41 5.29
CA VAL A 15 -0.33 -18.95 4.05
C VAL A 15 -1.09 -18.41 2.82
N ILE A 16 -2.42 -18.38 2.88
CA ILE A 16 -3.25 -17.83 1.81
C ILE A 16 -2.92 -16.34 1.59
N VAL A 17 -2.84 -15.56 2.66
CA VAL A 17 -2.48 -14.14 2.59
C VAL A 17 -1.08 -13.96 1.99
N GLY A 18 -0.10 -14.75 2.44
CA GLY A 18 1.25 -14.72 1.85
C GLY A 18 1.26 -15.06 0.37
N GLY A 19 0.48 -16.07 -0.05
CA GLY A 19 0.31 -16.46 -1.45
C GLY A 19 -0.31 -15.35 -2.31
N VAL A 20 -1.35 -14.70 -1.80
CA VAL A 20 -1.97 -13.56 -2.50
C VAL A 20 -0.98 -12.41 -2.67
N PHE A 21 -0.22 -12.04 -1.62
CA PHE A 21 0.80 -11.01 -1.72
C PHE A 21 1.92 -11.36 -2.71
N ALA A 22 2.35 -12.62 -2.74
CA ALA A 22 3.37 -13.06 -3.69
C ALA A 22 2.87 -12.99 -5.15
N ILE A 23 1.64 -13.45 -5.42
CA ILE A 23 1.05 -13.39 -6.77
C ILE A 23 0.83 -11.95 -7.21
N VAL A 24 0.26 -11.10 -6.35
CA VAL A 24 0.04 -9.67 -6.62
C VAL A 24 1.38 -8.97 -6.85
N GLY A 25 2.38 -9.23 -5.99
CA GLY A 25 3.73 -8.68 -6.14
C GLY A 25 4.39 -9.07 -7.46
N LEU A 26 4.26 -10.32 -7.85
CA LEU A 26 4.76 -10.83 -9.14
C LEU A 26 4.06 -10.14 -10.33
N PHE A 27 2.74 -10.00 -10.28
CA PHE A 27 1.97 -9.32 -11.32
C PHE A 27 2.36 -7.84 -11.45
N VAL A 28 2.51 -7.14 -10.32
CA VAL A 28 2.95 -5.72 -10.29
C VAL A 28 4.36 -5.58 -10.83
N LEU A 29 5.24 -6.52 -10.54
CA LEU A 29 6.63 -6.51 -11.01
C LEU A 29 6.73 -6.76 -12.52
N LEU A 30 5.95 -7.68 -13.06
CA LEU A 30 5.96 -8.00 -14.48
C LEU A 30 5.26 -6.93 -15.34
N PHE A 31 4.20 -6.32 -14.82
CA PHE A 31 3.38 -5.34 -15.54
C PHE A 31 3.17 -4.03 -14.77
N PRO A 32 4.25 -3.30 -14.40
CA PRO A 32 4.13 -2.14 -13.51
C PRO A 32 3.26 -1.03 -14.08
N SER A 33 3.36 -0.75 -15.37
CA SER A 33 2.55 0.30 -16.03
C SER A 33 1.05 -0.06 -16.03
N ARG A 34 0.70 -1.31 -16.28
CA ARG A 34 -0.70 -1.76 -16.29
C ARG A 34 -1.27 -1.78 -14.87
N SER A 35 -0.51 -2.27 -13.90
CA SER A 35 -0.90 -2.28 -12.50
C SER A 35 -1.17 -0.87 -11.98
N LEU A 36 -0.30 0.07 -12.31
CA LEU A 36 -0.46 1.46 -11.93
C LEU A 36 -1.72 2.09 -12.55
N MET A 37 -1.99 1.82 -13.85
CA MET A 37 -3.21 2.26 -14.51
C MET A 37 -4.47 1.68 -13.85
N THR A 38 -4.45 0.38 -13.52
CA THR A 38 -5.57 -0.28 -12.84
C THR A 38 -5.86 0.38 -11.49
N VAL A 39 -4.83 0.70 -10.70
CA VAL A 39 -4.99 1.42 -9.45
C VAL A 39 -5.62 2.80 -9.66
N CYS A 40 -5.19 3.55 -10.68
CA CYS A 40 -5.80 4.84 -11.01
C CYS A 40 -7.28 4.71 -11.41
N TYR A 41 -7.65 3.71 -12.19
CA TYR A 41 -9.06 3.47 -12.54
C TYR A 41 -9.90 3.08 -11.33
N VAL A 42 -9.39 2.22 -10.45
CA VAL A 42 -10.09 1.84 -9.20
C VAL A 42 -10.27 3.05 -8.29
N LEU A 43 -9.21 3.84 -8.09
CA LEU A 43 -9.30 5.07 -7.30
C LEU A 43 -10.22 6.12 -7.96
N GLY A 44 -10.15 6.26 -9.28
CA GLY A 44 -11.00 7.17 -10.04
C GLY A 44 -12.48 6.83 -9.90
N THR A 45 -12.84 5.56 -10.00
CA THR A 45 -14.23 5.10 -9.80
C THR A 45 -14.69 5.28 -8.35
N ALA A 46 -13.83 5.00 -7.37
CA ALA A 46 -14.12 5.25 -5.96
C ALA A 46 -14.36 6.74 -5.65
N CYS A 47 -13.49 7.62 -6.18
CA CYS A 47 -13.65 9.07 -6.07
C CYS A 47 -14.93 9.56 -6.76
N LEU A 48 -15.29 8.98 -7.92
CA LEU A 48 -16.51 9.33 -8.64
C LEU A 48 -17.74 9.00 -7.80
N ILE A 49 -17.82 7.78 -7.27
CA ILE A 49 -18.92 7.35 -6.40
C ILE A 49 -18.98 8.24 -5.16
N GLY A 50 -17.86 8.48 -4.49
CA GLY A 50 -17.77 9.35 -3.30
C GLY A 50 -18.19 10.79 -3.59
N GLY A 51 -17.79 11.35 -4.74
CA GLY A 51 -18.17 12.68 -5.18
C GLY A 51 -19.67 12.80 -5.44
N ILE A 52 -20.27 11.81 -6.12
CA ILE A 52 -21.73 11.77 -6.36
C ILE A 52 -22.48 11.70 -5.02
N ILE A 53 -22.08 10.81 -4.10
CA ILE A 53 -22.73 10.65 -2.81
C ILE A 53 -22.71 11.95 -2.02
N ARG A 54 -21.56 12.67 -1.97
CA ARG A 54 -21.46 13.95 -1.26
C ARG A 54 -22.30 15.03 -1.90
N THR A 55 -22.31 15.12 -3.22
CA THR A 55 -23.14 16.11 -3.94
C THR A 55 -24.63 15.84 -3.72
N VAL A 56 -25.06 14.58 -3.78
CA VAL A 56 -26.47 14.21 -3.52
C VAL A 56 -26.86 14.49 -2.07
N ARG A 57 -25.98 14.21 -1.12
CA ARG A 57 -26.22 14.52 0.30
C ARG A 57 -26.45 16.02 0.52
N TYR A 58 -25.56 16.85 -0.05
CA TYR A 58 -25.73 18.30 0.03
C TYR A 58 -27.08 18.78 -0.51
N VAL A 59 -27.56 18.23 -1.63
CA VAL A 59 -28.85 18.61 -2.21
C VAL A 59 -30.02 18.19 -1.31
N LYS A 60 -29.91 17.06 -0.60
CA LYS A 60 -30.94 16.59 0.35
C LYS A 60 -30.93 17.41 1.62
N ASP A 61 -29.79 17.65 2.21
CA ASP A 61 -29.63 18.39 3.48
C ASP A 61 -30.03 19.88 3.32
N LYS A 62 -29.94 20.42 2.09
CA LYS A 62 -30.44 21.79 1.79
C LYS A 62 -31.94 21.96 2.04
N LYS A 63 -32.70 20.87 2.12
CA LYS A 63 -34.14 20.89 2.40
C LYS A 63 -34.47 20.85 3.91
N GLU A 64 -33.56 20.36 4.76
CA GLU A 64 -33.88 20.07 6.17
C GLU A 64 -33.03 20.84 7.20
N SER A 65 -31.82 21.30 6.83
CA SER A 65 -30.88 21.96 7.77
C SER A 65 -29.89 22.86 7.02
N THR A 66 -29.12 23.69 7.77
CA THR A 66 -28.08 24.53 7.20
C THR A 66 -27.06 23.72 6.37
N PRO A 67 -27.00 23.93 5.05
CA PRO A 67 -26.13 23.13 4.19
C PRO A 67 -24.66 23.41 4.49
N ASN A 68 -23.87 22.35 4.76
CA ASN A 68 -22.43 22.47 4.90
C ASN A 68 -21.78 22.75 3.54
N ILE A 69 -21.33 23.98 3.34
CA ILE A 69 -20.62 24.41 2.11
C ILE A 69 -19.40 23.50 1.83
N ILE A 70 -18.81 22.93 2.88
CA ILE A 70 -17.68 22.00 2.79
C ILE A 70 -18.05 20.72 2.00
N ASP A 71 -19.29 20.23 2.12
CA ASP A 71 -19.72 19.01 1.44
C ASP A 71 -19.84 19.21 -0.07
N ILE A 72 -20.35 20.35 -0.52
CA ILE A 72 -20.42 20.61 -1.97
C ILE A 72 -19.02 20.86 -2.56
N ILE A 73 -18.18 21.65 -1.88
CA ILE A 73 -16.81 21.91 -2.34
C ILE A 73 -16.03 20.60 -2.43
N SER A 74 -16.09 19.77 -1.38
CA SER A 74 -15.41 18.45 -1.37
C SER A 74 -15.98 17.49 -2.42
N GLY A 75 -17.30 17.52 -2.67
CA GLY A 75 -17.95 16.75 -3.72
C GLY A 75 -17.44 17.13 -5.12
N ILE A 76 -17.41 18.43 -5.43
CA ILE A 76 -16.92 18.96 -6.71
C ILE A 76 -15.44 18.62 -6.90
N VAL A 77 -14.60 18.80 -5.87
CA VAL A 77 -13.18 18.46 -5.92
C VAL A 77 -12.98 16.96 -6.17
N LEU A 78 -13.74 16.08 -5.48
CA LEU A 78 -13.67 14.64 -5.72
C LEU A 78 -14.08 14.28 -7.15
N LEU A 79 -15.11 14.91 -7.69
CA LEU A 79 -15.55 14.69 -9.07
C LEU A 79 -14.49 15.14 -10.08
N ALA A 80 -13.88 16.31 -9.87
CA ALA A 80 -12.81 16.81 -10.72
C ALA A 80 -11.60 15.84 -10.73
N VAL A 81 -11.18 15.37 -9.54
CA VAL A 81 -10.11 14.38 -9.39
C VAL A 81 -10.50 13.05 -10.06
N ALA A 82 -11.74 12.59 -9.89
CA ALA A 82 -12.23 11.38 -10.53
C ALA A 82 -12.16 11.46 -12.06
N PHE A 83 -12.64 12.56 -12.63
CA PHE A 83 -12.54 12.80 -14.09
C PHE A 83 -11.09 12.80 -14.55
N MET A 84 -10.20 13.45 -13.82
CA MET A 84 -8.77 13.52 -14.17
C MET A 84 -8.10 12.15 -14.10
N LEU A 85 -8.44 11.32 -13.09
CA LEU A 85 -7.95 9.94 -12.97
C LEU A 85 -8.45 9.02 -14.08
N LEU A 86 -9.69 9.18 -14.51
CA LEU A 86 -10.31 8.34 -15.54
C LEU A 86 -9.90 8.74 -16.97
N LEU A 87 -9.84 10.04 -17.26
CA LEU A 87 -9.53 10.53 -18.61
C LEU A 87 -8.03 10.60 -18.88
N HIS A 88 -7.23 11.02 -17.89
CA HIS A 88 -5.78 11.23 -18.04
C HIS A 88 -4.96 10.54 -16.94
N PRO A 89 -5.05 9.21 -16.78
CA PRO A 89 -4.34 8.51 -15.71
C PRO A 89 -2.83 8.69 -15.79
N LYS A 90 -2.24 8.73 -17.00
CA LYS A 90 -0.80 8.93 -17.20
C LYS A 90 -0.29 10.26 -16.64
N PHE A 91 -1.08 11.33 -16.77
CA PHE A 91 -0.72 12.64 -16.25
C PHE A 91 -0.63 12.61 -14.71
N LEU A 92 -1.66 12.09 -14.07
CA LEU A 92 -1.69 12.00 -12.60
C LEU A 92 -0.60 11.09 -12.03
N MET A 93 -0.34 9.96 -12.69
CA MET A 93 0.76 9.06 -12.32
C MET A 93 2.13 9.75 -12.36
N SER A 94 2.29 10.75 -13.21
CA SER A 94 3.55 11.47 -13.39
C SER A 94 3.74 12.58 -12.36
N VAL A 95 2.67 13.12 -11.79
CA VAL A 95 2.73 14.24 -10.83
C VAL A 95 3.49 13.85 -9.57
N LEU A 96 3.20 12.69 -9.00
CA LEU A 96 3.85 12.25 -7.76
C LEU A 96 5.37 12.05 -7.93
N PRO A 97 5.86 11.28 -8.92
CA PRO A 97 7.29 11.14 -9.18
C PRO A 97 7.98 12.46 -9.54
N PHE A 98 7.28 13.37 -10.22
CA PHE A 98 7.81 14.69 -10.53
C PHE A 98 8.09 15.52 -9.26
N ILE A 99 7.14 15.58 -8.33
CA ILE A 99 7.32 16.27 -7.04
C ILE A 99 8.43 15.61 -6.22
N ILE A 100 8.44 14.27 -6.16
CA ILE A 100 9.51 13.51 -5.49
C ILE A 100 10.85 13.80 -6.15
N GLY A 101 10.91 13.82 -7.48
CA GLY A 101 12.12 14.10 -8.23
C GLY A 101 12.73 15.47 -7.89
N ILE A 102 11.91 16.51 -7.85
CA ILE A 102 12.36 17.86 -7.44
C ILE A 102 12.91 17.82 -6.00
N SER A 103 12.19 17.19 -5.06
CA SER A 103 12.63 17.09 -3.67
C SER A 103 13.96 16.34 -3.53
N VAL A 104 14.12 15.26 -4.30
CA VAL A 104 15.34 14.44 -4.32
C VAL A 104 16.53 15.21 -4.91
N VAL A 105 16.31 16.01 -5.97
CA VAL A 105 17.35 16.88 -6.53
C VAL A 105 17.81 17.91 -5.51
N ILE A 106 16.85 18.62 -4.87
CA ILE A 106 17.17 19.63 -3.85
C ILE A 106 17.96 18.99 -2.70
N TYR A 107 17.53 17.82 -2.22
CA TYR A 107 18.23 17.09 -1.15
C TYR A 107 19.62 16.65 -1.57
N GLY A 108 19.79 16.07 -2.75
CA GLY A 108 21.07 15.61 -3.28
C GLY A 108 22.06 16.77 -3.45
N VAL A 109 21.63 17.87 -4.06
CA VAL A 109 22.45 19.07 -4.24
C VAL A 109 22.82 19.68 -2.88
N SER A 110 21.85 19.85 -1.99
CA SER A 110 22.07 20.39 -0.65
C SER A 110 23.11 19.56 0.15
N THR A 111 23.00 18.23 0.10
CA THR A 111 23.92 17.31 0.79
C THR A 111 25.31 17.35 0.17
N PHE A 112 25.40 17.46 -1.16
CA PHE A 112 26.68 17.55 -1.87
C PHE A 112 27.47 18.80 -1.46
N PHE A 113 26.80 19.95 -1.33
CA PHE A 113 27.43 21.22 -0.95
C PHE A 113 27.55 21.43 0.57
N SER A 114 26.85 20.69 1.40
CA SER A 114 26.79 20.89 2.85
C SER A 114 28.12 20.63 3.59
N GLY A 115 29.10 20.00 2.95
CA GLY A 115 30.43 19.76 3.53
C GLY A 115 30.46 18.82 4.75
N LYS A 116 29.34 18.43 5.30
CA LYS A 116 29.20 17.68 6.56
C LYS A 116 29.35 16.15 6.44
N GLY A 117 29.75 15.65 5.28
CA GLY A 117 29.91 14.20 5.04
C GLY A 117 31.26 13.88 4.45
N GLY A 118 31.79 12.68 4.74
CA GLY A 118 32.98 12.15 4.08
C GLY A 118 32.77 11.97 2.57
N LEU A 119 33.82 11.55 1.86
CA LEU A 119 33.80 11.33 0.41
C LEU A 119 32.62 10.44 -0.04
N PHE A 120 32.34 9.39 0.72
CA PHE A 120 31.17 8.50 0.46
C PHE A 120 29.85 9.25 0.44
N SER A 121 29.59 10.15 1.39
CA SER A 121 28.36 10.93 1.46
C SER A 121 28.18 11.82 0.22
N LYS A 122 29.25 12.43 -0.29
CA LYS A 122 29.21 13.26 -1.50
C LYS A 122 28.93 12.43 -2.75
N ILE A 123 29.54 11.23 -2.86
CA ILE A 123 29.27 10.32 -3.99
C ILE A 123 27.80 9.89 -4.00
N PHE A 124 27.27 9.45 -2.84
CA PHE A 124 25.85 9.08 -2.72
C PHE A 124 24.93 10.26 -3.02
N ALA A 125 25.24 11.46 -2.53
CA ALA A 125 24.47 12.67 -2.82
C ALA A 125 24.43 12.98 -4.32
N GLY A 126 25.56 12.83 -5.02
CA GLY A 126 25.62 12.98 -6.47
C GLY A 126 24.76 11.96 -7.22
N ILE A 127 24.82 10.68 -6.84
CA ILE A 127 23.99 9.62 -7.43
C ILE A 127 22.49 9.92 -7.21
N ILE A 128 22.13 10.33 -5.99
CA ILE A 128 20.75 10.68 -5.63
C ILE A 128 20.27 11.88 -6.46
N ALA A 129 21.11 12.91 -6.64
CA ALA A 129 20.78 14.08 -7.45
C ALA A 129 20.53 13.69 -8.92
N ILE A 130 21.42 12.86 -9.51
CA ILE A 130 21.25 12.37 -10.89
C ILE A 130 19.97 11.57 -11.04
N TYR A 131 19.66 10.70 -10.06
CA TYR A 131 18.40 9.95 -10.06
C TYR A 131 17.18 10.86 -9.97
N GLY A 132 17.23 11.90 -9.13
CA GLY A 132 16.19 12.91 -9.02
C GLY A 132 15.96 13.65 -10.33
N VAL A 133 17.02 14.06 -11.03
CA VAL A 133 16.94 14.65 -12.37
C VAL A 133 16.27 13.70 -13.36
N SER A 134 16.61 12.41 -13.34
CA SER A 134 15.97 11.40 -14.19
C SER A 134 14.46 11.29 -13.92
N LEU A 135 14.01 11.39 -12.66
CA LEU A 135 12.60 11.41 -12.28
C LEU A 135 11.86 12.64 -12.82
N VAL A 136 12.51 13.81 -12.79
CA VAL A 136 11.94 15.06 -13.31
C VAL A 136 11.81 15.03 -14.83
N LEU A 137 12.83 14.51 -15.53
CA LEU A 137 12.84 14.45 -16.99
C LEU A 137 11.87 13.38 -17.55
N ASN A 138 11.70 12.27 -16.83
CA ASN A 138 10.85 11.14 -17.25
C ASN A 138 9.95 10.66 -16.11
N PRO A 139 8.99 11.45 -15.64
CA PRO A 139 8.20 11.13 -14.45
C PRO A 139 7.36 9.86 -14.60
N PHE A 140 6.87 9.56 -15.81
CA PHE A 140 6.13 8.32 -16.05
C PHE A 140 7.03 7.07 -15.90
N LYS A 141 8.27 7.11 -16.40
CA LYS A 141 9.23 6.02 -16.15
C LYS A 141 9.59 5.92 -14.67
N GLY A 142 9.68 7.06 -13.98
CA GLY A 142 9.86 7.11 -12.54
C GLY A 142 8.73 6.43 -11.78
N ALA A 143 7.47 6.70 -12.15
CA ALA A 143 6.29 6.05 -11.57
C ALA A 143 6.34 4.52 -11.75
N THR A 144 6.67 4.05 -12.94
CA THR A 144 6.77 2.61 -13.22
C THR A 144 7.92 1.95 -12.46
N SER A 145 9.07 2.63 -12.30
CA SER A 145 10.19 2.13 -11.52
C SER A 145 9.84 2.00 -10.03
N ILE A 146 9.21 3.01 -9.45
CA ILE A 146 8.73 2.97 -8.06
C ILE A 146 7.71 1.83 -7.89
N THR A 147 6.79 1.66 -8.84
CA THR A 147 5.80 0.58 -8.81
C THR A 147 6.46 -0.80 -8.87
N SER A 148 7.50 -0.97 -9.69
CA SER A 148 8.28 -2.22 -9.74
C SER A 148 8.98 -2.52 -8.41
N MET A 149 9.54 -1.49 -7.74
CA MET A 149 10.13 -1.66 -6.41
C MET A 149 9.09 -2.10 -5.37
N VAL A 150 7.89 -1.52 -5.41
CA VAL A 150 6.78 -1.94 -4.55
C VAL A 150 6.38 -3.39 -4.87
N GLY A 151 6.27 -3.76 -6.15
CA GLY A 151 5.98 -5.13 -6.58
C GLY A 151 7.00 -6.13 -6.08
N PHE A 152 8.29 -5.79 -6.16
CA PHE A 152 9.37 -6.61 -5.61
C PHE A 152 9.25 -6.77 -4.08
N GLY A 153 9.00 -5.67 -3.37
CA GLY A 153 8.79 -5.70 -1.92
C GLY A 153 7.61 -6.58 -1.51
N LEU A 154 6.48 -6.49 -2.21
CA LEU A 154 5.30 -7.33 -1.98
C LEU A 154 5.58 -8.81 -2.24
N LEU A 155 6.34 -9.12 -3.30
CA LEU A 155 6.73 -10.48 -3.63
C LEU A 155 7.62 -11.07 -2.53
N VAL A 156 8.66 -10.35 -2.11
CA VAL A 156 9.55 -10.77 -1.02
C VAL A 156 8.76 -10.96 0.27
N PHE A 157 7.90 -10.01 0.63
CA PHE A 157 7.03 -10.10 1.81
C PHE A 157 6.13 -11.33 1.76
N GLY A 158 5.50 -11.61 0.60
CA GLY A 158 4.66 -12.79 0.40
C GLY A 158 5.42 -14.08 0.59
N ILE A 159 6.62 -14.19 0.01
CA ILE A 159 7.50 -15.37 0.15
C ILE A 159 7.93 -15.54 1.61
N VAL A 160 8.42 -14.48 2.24
CA VAL A 160 8.87 -14.53 3.65
C VAL A 160 7.71 -14.95 4.56
N LYS A 161 6.50 -14.44 4.33
CA LYS A 161 5.32 -14.83 5.10
C LYS A 161 4.98 -16.32 4.95
N ILE A 162 5.06 -16.87 3.75
CA ILE A 162 4.83 -18.31 3.49
C ILE A 162 5.90 -19.15 4.19
N VAL A 163 7.18 -18.79 3.99
CA VAL A 163 8.30 -19.53 4.58
C VAL A 163 8.25 -19.48 6.10
N SER A 164 7.99 -18.29 6.65
CA SER A 164 7.84 -18.11 8.09
C SER A 164 6.77 -19.03 8.67
N GLU A 165 5.58 -19.09 8.07
CA GLU A 165 4.50 -19.94 8.56
C GLU A 165 4.83 -21.44 8.45
N ILE A 166 5.49 -21.86 7.37
CA ILE A 166 5.89 -23.27 7.19
C ILE A 166 6.99 -23.67 8.19
N VAL A 167 7.97 -22.79 8.42
CA VAL A 167 9.10 -23.08 9.32
C VAL A 167 8.70 -23.01 10.78
N PHE A 168 7.98 -21.96 11.18
CA PHE A 168 7.58 -21.78 12.58
C PHE A 168 6.44 -22.70 13.01
N ASN A 169 5.58 -23.13 12.07
CA ASN A 169 4.51 -24.08 12.42
C ASN A 169 5.04 -25.50 12.70
N LYS A 170 6.21 -25.88 12.16
CA LYS A 170 6.86 -27.14 12.53
C LYS A 170 7.36 -27.18 13.97
N ASN A 171 7.55 -26.01 14.58
CA ASN A 171 8.13 -25.89 15.94
C ASN A 171 7.12 -25.45 17.00
N LYS A 172 5.82 -25.35 16.67
CA LYS A 172 4.80 -25.19 17.72
C LYS A 172 4.64 -26.51 18.44
N PRO A 173 4.95 -26.62 19.75
CA PRO A 173 4.55 -27.79 20.53
C PRO A 173 3.03 -27.90 20.39
N GLN A 174 2.56 -29.06 19.95
CA GLN A 174 1.13 -29.36 19.98
C GLN A 174 0.75 -29.41 21.46
N LEU A 175 0.13 -28.32 21.96
CA LEU A 175 -0.55 -28.37 23.23
C LEU A 175 -1.62 -29.45 23.12
N PRO A 176 -1.71 -30.39 24.08
CA PRO A 176 -2.74 -31.41 24.11
C PRO A 176 -4.12 -30.72 23.99
N GLU A 177 -4.98 -31.26 23.14
CA GLU A 177 -6.30 -30.71 22.81
C GLU A 177 -7.33 -30.94 23.92
N ASP A 178 -6.91 -31.45 25.06
CA ASP A 178 -7.74 -31.72 26.26
C ASP A 178 -7.70 -30.52 27.23
N ILE A 179 -8.34 -29.43 26.79
CA ILE A 179 -8.76 -28.39 27.73
C ILE A 179 -10.18 -28.77 28.19
N ASP A 180 -10.29 -29.49 29.30
CA ASP A 180 -11.54 -29.58 30.02
C ASP A 180 -12.02 -28.17 30.36
N GLY A 181 -13.35 -27.94 30.26
CA GLY A 181 -13.99 -26.64 30.12
C GLY A 181 -13.70 -25.53 31.15
N ASP A 182 -12.74 -25.70 32.05
CA ASP A 182 -12.42 -24.82 33.16
C ASP A 182 -11.16 -23.97 32.93
N GLY A 183 -10.46 -24.16 31.80
CA GLY A 183 -9.35 -23.29 31.37
C GLY A 183 -8.04 -23.42 32.15
N TYR A 184 -7.90 -24.42 32.99
CA TYR A 184 -6.68 -24.68 33.77
C TYR A 184 -5.87 -25.81 33.15
N ILE A 185 -4.54 -25.63 33.03
CA ILE A 185 -3.59 -26.69 32.68
C ILE A 185 -3.14 -27.33 33.98
N GLU A 186 -3.56 -28.56 34.26
CA GLU A 186 -3.04 -29.35 35.36
C GLU A 186 -1.66 -29.89 34.94
N VAL A 187 -0.60 -29.28 35.47
CA VAL A 187 0.77 -29.75 35.25
C VAL A 187 1.04 -30.84 36.29
N ASP A 188 1.09 -32.09 35.82
CA ASP A 188 1.48 -33.24 36.70
C ASP A 188 2.99 -33.17 37.01
N TYR A 189 3.31 -32.84 38.26
CA TYR A 189 4.68 -32.70 38.79
C TYR A 189 5.30 -34.06 39.24
N ARG A 190 4.86 -35.19 38.74
CA ARG A 190 5.33 -36.51 39.23
C ARG A 190 6.64 -37.03 38.63
N ASP A 191 7.22 -36.30 37.66
CA ASP A 191 8.44 -36.72 36.98
C ASP A 191 9.61 -35.75 37.18
N VAL A 192 9.90 -35.41 38.45
CA VAL A 192 11.17 -34.77 38.85
C VAL A 192 11.88 -35.63 39.90
#